data_cb8162354189c2d575157856f3411cf8
#
_entry.id   cb8162354189c2d575157856f3411cf8
#
_cell.length_a   1.000
_cell.length_b   1.000
_cell.length_c   1.000
_cell.angle_alpha   90.00
_cell.angle_beta   90.00
_cell.angle_gamma   90.00
#
_symmetry.space_group_name_H-M   'P 1'
#
loop_
_entity.id
_entity.type
_entity.pdbx_description
1 polymer ?
#
loop_
_entity_poly.entity_id
_entity_poly.type
_entity_poly.pdbx_seq_one_letter_code
_entity_poly.pdbx_strand_id
1 'polypeptide(L)'
;SEMCIRDRNKYYNADNAPRGSRRMTSDVFALATAVLFQSPVQHFALAPNNLTDAPEWAIGFMKEVPTTWDEVHFIDGYPGKYVVMARRHGDKWYVAGVNAQKETVKLKIALPMFMPGDQVRVFTDNEELQGNVKQIKVNKKQELQLAIPCNGGILIVE
;
A
#
# COMPACT_ATOMS: atom_id res chain seq x y z
N SER A 1 -10.41 8.20 8.70
CA SER A 1 -10.38 8.67 7.30
C SER A 1 -10.91 7.58 6.39
N GLU A 2 -11.87 7.93 5.56
CA GLU A 2 -12.40 7.01 4.57
C GLU A 2 -11.33 6.72 3.51
N MET A 3 -10.87 5.50 3.45
CA MET A 3 -10.10 5.04 2.31
C MET A 3 -11.06 4.57 1.22
N CYS A 4 -11.23 5.38 0.21
CA CYS A 4 -11.96 4.99 -0.98
C CYS A 4 -11.01 4.36 -1.99
N ILE A 5 -11.07 3.06 -2.14
CA ILE A 5 -10.58 2.41 -3.36
C ILE A 5 -11.68 2.60 -4.40
N ARG A 6 -11.64 3.74 -5.06
CA ARG A 6 -12.51 4.02 -6.18
C ARG A 6 -11.79 3.72 -7.47
N ASP A 7 -12.51 3.12 -8.38
CA ASP A 7 -12.02 2.90 -9.73
C ASP A 7 -11.46 4.20 -10.33
N ARG A 8 -10.23 4.14 -10.78
CA ARG A 8 -9.53 5.25 -11.42
C ARG A 8 -10.16 5.64 -12.75
N ASN A 9 -10.81 4.69 -13.40
CA ASN A 9 -11.25 4.81 -14.79
C ASN A 9 -12.76 5.01 -14.93
N LYS A 10 -13.54 4.80 -13.86
CA LYS A 10 -14.99 4.88 -13.92
C LYS A 10 -15.52 6.03 -13.06
N TYR A 11 -16.52 6.68 -13.56
CA TYR A 11 -17.25 7.71 -12.82
C TYR A 11 -18.16 7.05 -11.80
N TYR A 12 -18.25 7.64 -10.62
CA TYR A 12 -18.96 7.09 -9.47
C TYR A 12 -20.48 6.91 -9.66
N ASN A 13 -21.09 7.52 -10.67
CA ASN A 13 -22.54 7.42 -10.92
C ASN A 13 -22.85 6.64 -12.18
N ALA A 14 -23.70 5.63 -12.04
CA ALA A 14 -24.28 4.89 -13.14
C ALA A 14 -25.17 5.73 -14.09
N ASP A 15 -25.52 6.95 -13.68
CA ASP A 15 -26.44 7.82 -14.41
C ASP A 15 -25.76 8.79 -15.36
N ASN A 16 -24.77 8.35 -16.11
CA ASN A 16 -24.15 9.07 -17.24
C ASN A 16 -23.71 10.53 -17.03
N ALA A 17 -23.74 11.05 -15.83
CA ALA A 17 -23.20 12.37 -15.50
C ALA A 17 -21.82 12.22 -14.85
N PRO A 18 -20.79 12.95 -15.30
CA PRO A 18 -19.46 12.92 -14.69
C PRO A 18 -19.51 13.61 -13.33
N ARG A 19 -20.05 12.92 -12.34
CA ARG A 19 -20.03 13.34 -10.93
C ARG A 19 -18.95 12.53 -10.21
N GLY A 20 -17.93 13.20 -9.74
CA GLY A 20 -16.84 12.62 -8.99
C GLY A 20 -15.49 12.97 -9.58
N SER A 21 -14.47 12.93 -8.75
CA SER A 21 -13.09 13.14 -9.17
C SER A 21 -12.40 11.80 -9.38
N ARG A 22 -11.62 11.72 -10.45
CA ARG A 22 -10.73 10.59 -10.66
C ARG A 22 -9.69 10.56 -9.55
N ARG A 23 -9.52 9.42 -8.91
CA ARG A 23 -8.46 9.24 -7.92
C ARG A 23 -7.10 9.31 -8.62
N MET A 24 -6.20 10.13 -8.07
CA MET A 24 -4.85 10.33 -8.62
C MET A 24 -3.81 9.35 -8.04
N THR A 25 -4.13 8.71 -6.91
CA THR A 25 -3.25 7.74 -6.23
C THR A 25 -3.53 6.32 -6.67
N SER A 26 -2.54 5.43 -6.53
CA SER A 26 -2.67 4.01 -6.85
C SER A 26 -3.52 3.25 -5.83
N ASP A 27 -3.87 2.01 -6.15
CA ASP A 27 -4.52 1.10 -5.20
C ASP A 27 -3.55 0.73 -4.08
N VAL A 28 -2.28 0.47 -4.40
CA VAL A 28 -1.26 0.19 -3.39
C VAL A 28 -1.04 1.39 -2.47
N PHE A 29 -1.07 2.63 -3.00
CA PHE A 29 -1.04 3.84 -2.17
C PHE A 29 -2.19 3.84 -1.17
N ALA A 30 -3.41 3.60 -1.64
CA ALA A 30 -4.59 3.58 -0.78
C ALA A 30 -4.51 2.48 0.29
N LEU A 31 -4.06 1.28 -0.06
CA LEU A 31 -3.86 0.19 0.89
C LEU A 31 -2.72 0.46 1.88
N ALA A 32 -1.62 1.08 1.42
CA ALA A 32 -0.52 1.45 2.29
C ALA A 32 -0.95 2.41 3.39
N THR A 33 -1.92 3.29 3.13
CA THR A 33 -2.45 4.21 4.14
C THR A 33 -3.15 3.48 5.29
N ALA A 34 -3.69 2.27 5.07
CA ALA A 34 -4.27 1.44 6.13
C ALA A 34 -3.23 1.03 7.19
N VAL A 35 -1.99 0.85 6.76
CA VAL A 35 -0.87 0.53 7.65
C VAL A 35 -0.23 1.80 8.21
N LEU A 36 -0.13 2.87 7.41
CA LEU A 36 0.53 4.11 7.79
C LEU A 36 -0.26 4.93 8.81
N PHE A 37 -1.60 4.94 8.69
CA PHE A 37 -2.44 5.71 9.60
C PHE A 37 -2.86 4.87 10.79
N GLN A 38 -2.72 5.47 11.96
CA GLN A 38 -3.05 4.84 13.23
C GLN A 38 -4.53 5.11 13.57
N SER A 39 -5.39 4.18 13.17
CA SER A 39 -6.80 4.21 13.55
C SER A 39 -7.29 2.80 13.86
N PRO A 40 -7.91 2.58 15.01
CA PRO A 40 -8.51 1.28 15.35
C PRO A 40 -9.77 0.99 14.53
N VAL A 41 -10.29 1.99 13.81
CA VAL A 41 -11.44 1.86 12.94
C VAL A 41 -11.03 2.20 11.52
N GLN A 42 -11.20 1.24 10.62
CA GLN A 42 -10.89 1.41 9.19
C GLN A 42 -12.13 1.10 8.37
N HIS A 43 -12.43 1.97 7.43
CA HIS A 43 -13.50 1.79 6.47
C HIS A 43 -12.95 1.79 5.05
N PHE A 44 -13.14 0.66 4.36
CA PHE A 44 -12.91 0.59 2.93
C PHE A 44 -14.23 0.86 2.22
N ALA A 45 -14.40 2.05 1.68
CA ALA A 45 -15.60 2.41 0.94
C ALA A 45 -15.58 1.73 -0.43
N LEU A 46 -16.29 0.61 -0.54
CA LEU A 46 -16.46 -0.15 -1.77
C LEU A 46 -17.90 -0.04 -2.25
N ALA A 47 -18.07 0.32 -3.52
CA ALA A 47 -19.36 0.14 -4.19
C ALA A 47 -19.53 -1.34 -4.61
N PRO A 48 -20.77 -1.84 -4.81
CA PRO A 48 -20.99 -3.24 -5.19
C PRO A 48 -20.19 -3.71 -6.40
N ASN A 49 -20.00 -2.85 -7.41
CA ASN A 49 -19.20 -3.14 -8.58
C ASN A 49 -17.69 -3.21 -8.28
N ASN A 50 -17.21 -2.60 -7.21
CA ASN A 50 -15.79 -2.68 -6.86
C ASN A 50 -15.37 -4.07 -6.40
N LEU A 51 -16.28 -4.90 -5.94
CA LEU A 51 -15.98 -6.30 -5.62
C LEU A 51 -15.59 -7.12 -6.87
N THR A 52 -16.04 -6.70 -8.05
CA THR A 52 -15.70 -7.33 -9.32
C THR A 52 -14.59 -6.60 -10.08
N ASP A 53 -14.46 -5.30 -9.87
CA ASP A 53 -13.53 -4.43 -10.60
C ASP A 53 -12.18 -4.27 -9.87
N ALA A 54 -12.14 -4.42 -8.54
CA ALA A 54 -10.90 -4.34 -7.79
C ALA A 54 -10.07 -5.62 -7.94
N PRO A 55 -8.75 -5.51 -8.01
CA PRO A 55 -7.88 -6.68 -8.06
C PRO A 55 -8.09 -7.60 -6.85
N GLU A 56 -8.10 -8.92 -7.06
CA GLU A 56 -8.28 -9.90 -5.98
C GLU A 56 -7.26 -9.74 -4.85
N TRP A 57 -6.02 -9.40 -5.18
CA TRP A 57 -4.99 -9.16 -4.18
C TRP A 57 -5.30 -7.97 -3.27
N ALA A 58 -5.97 -6.92 -3.79
CA ALA A 58 -6.38 -5.76 -3.00
C ALA A 58 -7.50 -6.13 -2.02
N ILE A 59 -8.50 -6.87 -2.49
CA ILE A 59 -9.59 -7.39 -1.63
C ILE A 59 -9.03 -8.35 -0.58
N GLY A 60 -8.11 -9.23 -0.95
CA GLY A 60 -7.43 -10.13 -0.01
C GLY A 60 -6.72 -9.36 1.10
N PHE A 61 -5.93 -8.34 0.74
CA PHE A 61 -5.23 -7.52 1.73
C PHE A 61 -6.20 -6.78 2.66
N MET A 62 -7.29 -6.20 2.14
CA MET A 62 -8.30 -5.52 2.96
C MET A 62 -8.93 -6.42 4.02
N LYS A 63 -9.04 -7.71 3.74
CA LYS A 63 -9.57 -8.71 4.71
C LYS A 63 -8.54 -9.11 5.76
N GLU A 64 -7.25 -9.03 5.42
CA GLU A 64 -6.14 -9.46 6.28
C GLU A 64 -5.58 -8.33 7.14
N VAL A 65 -5.65 -7.07 6.68
CA VAL A 65 -4.99 -5.95 7.38
C VAL A 65 -5.60 -5.73 8.77
N PRO A 66 -4.78 -5.74 9.83
CA PRO A 66 -5.25 -5.46 11.17
C PRO A 66 -5.55 -3.97 11.37
N THR A 67 -6.36 -3.66 12.37
CA THR A 67 -6.69 -2.28 12.75
C THR A 67 -5.91 -1.79 13.96
N THR A 68 -5.26 -2.70 14.68
CA THR A 68 -4.45 -2.39 15.86
C THR A 68 -3.03 -2.84 15.66
N TRP A 69 -2.08 -2.12 16.26
CA TRP A 69 -0.66 -2.33 16.08
C TRP A 69 0.04 -2.40 17.43
N ASP A 70 0.93 -3.40 17.58
CA ASP A 70 1.70 -3.61 18.81
C ASP A 70 3.01 -2.84 18.81
N GLU A 71 3.55 -2.60 17.61
CA GLU A 71 4.85 -1.94 17.44
C GLU A 71 4.90 -1.13 16.15
N VAL A 72 5.64 -0.02 16.19
CA VAL A 72 5.80 0.88 15.04
C VAL A 72 7.27 1.25 14.90
N HIS A 73 7.83 1.04 13.70
CA HIS A 73 9.18 1.44 13.34
C HIS A 73 9.17 2.38 12.14
N PHE A 74 9.79 3.54 12.28
CA PHE A 74 10.10 4.40 11.15
C PHE A 74 11.31 3.81 10.40
N ILE A 75 11.18 3.62 9.09
CA ILE A 75 12.25 3.09 8.25
C ILE A 75 12.97 4.21 7.51
N ASP A 76 12.21 5.01 6.75
CA ASP A 76 12.76 6.11 5.94
C ASP A 76 11.64 7.10 5.59
N GLY A 77 12.01 8.35 5.34
CA GLY A 77 11.04 9.35 4.89
C GLY A 77 11.51 10.77 5.06
N TYR A 78 10.85 11.65 4.34
CA TYR A 78 11.02 13.09 4.43
C TYR A 78 9.65 13.77 4.43
N PRO A 79 9.35 14.64 5.40
CA PRO A 79 8.05 15.30 5.49
C PRO A 79 7.62 15.94 4.18
N GLY A 80 6.38 15.66 3.75
CA GLY A 80 5.81 16.18 2.51
C GLY A 80 6.32 15.53 1.23
N LYS A 81 7.24 14.56 1.31
CA LYS A 81 7.80 13.87 0.14
C LYS A 81 7.40 12.41 0.09
N TYR A 82 7.90 11.62 1.01
CA TYR A 82 7.59 10.19 1.08
C TYR A 82 7.77 9.71 2.52
N VAL A 83 7.19 8.57 2.82
CA VAL A 83 7.34 7.89 4.11
C VAL A 83 7.29 6.38 3.93
N VAL A 84 8.14 5.67 4.67
CA VAL A 84 8.12 4.22 4.80
C VAL A 84 8.17 3.85 6.27
N MET A 85 7.22 3.07 6.73
CA MET A 85 7.11 2.62 8.12
C MET A 85 6.83 1.12 8.17
N ALA A 86 7.30 0.48 9.24
CA ALA A 86 6.95 -0.89 9.56
C ALA A 86 6.08 -0.91 10.81
N ARG A 87 5.08 -1.78 10.82
CA ARG A 87 4.21 -2.02 11.96
C ARG A 87 4.04 -3.51 12.20
N ARG A 88 3.95 -3.89 13.46
CA ARG A 88 3.73 -5.27 13.87
C ARG A 88 2.34 -5.44 14.48
N HIS A 89 1.70 -6.53 14.12
CA HIS A 89 0.49 -7.02 14.76
C HIS A 89 0.67 -8.52 15.04
N GLY A 90 0.68 -8.90 16.34
CA GLY A 90 1.07 -10.24 16.73
C GLY A 90 2.50 -10.58 16.27
N ASP A 91 2.65 -11.65 15.51
CA ASP A 91 3.93 -12.10 14.98
C ASP A 91 4.21 -11.59 13.54
N LYS A 92 3.24 -10.88 12.94
CA LYS A 92 3.35 -10.43 11.55
C LYS A 92 3.79 -8.98 11.44
N TRP A 93 4.71 -8.73 10.51
CA TRP A 93 5.17 -7.41 10.15
C TRP A 93 4.56 -6.94 8.83
N TYR A 94 4.19 -5.67 8.84
CA TYR A 94 3.65 -4.95 7.69
C TYR A 94 4.53 -3.73 7.44
N VAL A 95 5.13 -3.65 6.25
CA VAL A 95 5.90 -2.48 5.83
C VAL A 95 5.09 -1.74 4.79
N ALA A 96 4.86 -0.47 5.01
CA ALA A 96 4.10 0.37 4.10
C ALA A 96 4.85 1.63 3.75
N GLY A 97 4.75 2.06 2.51
CA GLY A 97 5.32 3.31 2.07
C GLY A 97 4.47 3.97 0.99
N VAL A 98 4.51 5.29 0.97
CA VAL A 98 3.83 6.12 -0.03
C VAL A 98 4.75 7.23 -0.51
N ASN A 99 4.58 7.61 -1.77
CA ASN A 99 5.31 8.70 -2.40
C ASN A 99 4.34 9.80 -2.83
N ALA A 100 4.49 10.98 -2.26
CA ALA A 100 3.73 12.18 -2.61
C ALA A 100 4.50 13.12 -3.55
N GLN A 101 5.70 12.75 -3.96
CA GLN A 101 6.51 13.55 -4.89
C GLN A 101 6.03 13.35 -6.33
N LYS A 102 6.37 14.30 -7.18
CA LYS A 102 6.09 14.24 -8.63
C LYS A 102 6.99 13.28 -9.39
N GLU A 103 8.04 12.78 -8.74
CA GLU A 103 9.05 11.91 -9.32
C GLU A 103 9.04 10.55 -8.63
N THR A 104 9.53 9.53 -9.32
CA THR A 104 9.74 8.20 -8.75
C THR A 104 10.86 8.25 -7.72
N VAL A 105 10.58 7.79 -6.52
CA VAL A 105 11.57 7.65 -5.44
C VAL A 105 12.18 6.25 -5.50
N LYS A 106 13.49 6.19 -5.62
CA LYS A 106 14.25 4.93 -5.50
C LYS A 106 14.85 4.85 -4.11
N LEU A 107 14.48 3.81 -3.38
CA LEU A 107 14.89 3.59 -2.00
C LEU A 107 15.60 2.26 -1.86
N LYS A 108 16.56 2.23 -0.96
CA LYS A 108 17.16 1.01 -0.45
C LYS A 108 16.85 0.95 1.04
N ILE A 109 15.93 0.09 1.41
CA ILE A 109 15.46 -0.01 2.79
C ILE A 109 16.04 -1.24 3.47
N ALA A 110 16.35 -1.10 4.75
CA ALA A 110 16.69 -2.21 5.62
C ALA A 110 15.42 -2.80 6.24
N LEU A 111 15.33 -4.10 6.25
CA LEU A 111 14.19 -4.85 6.78
C LEU A 111 14.65 -5.83 7.89
N PRO A 112 15.17 -5.30 9.02
CA PRO A 112 15.73 -6.15 10.08
C PRO A 112 14.69 -7.03 10.78
N MET A 113 13.40 -6.72 10.61
CA MET A 113 12.29 -7.49 11.16
C MET A 113 12.05 -8.82 10.43
N PHE A 114 12.54 -8.98 9.20
CA PHE A 114 12.44 -10.22 8.44
C PHE A 114 13.76 -10.99 8.48
N MET A 115 13.67 -12.30 8.61
CA MET A 115 14.87 -13.17 8.61
C MET A 115 15.35 -13.40 7.17
N PRO A 116 16.66 -13.56 6.97
CA PRO A 116 17.18 -13.99 5.67
C PRO A 116 16.55 -15.32 5.24
N GLY A 117 15.93 -15.32 4.07
CA GLY A 117 15.23 -16.49 3.52
C GLY A 117 13.71 -16.47 3.69
N ASP A 118 13.17 -15.58 4.53
CA ASP A 118 11.73 -15.41 4.65
C ASP A 118 11.11 -15.01 3.30
N GLN A 119 9.92 -15.54 3.06
CA GLN A 119 9.14 -15.19 1.88
C GLN A 119 8.16 -14.07 2.25
N VAL A 120 8.30 -12.95 1.57
CA VAL A 120 7.42 -11.81 1.76
C VAL A 120 6.67 -11.47 0.48
N ARG A 121 5.42 -11.05 0.63
CA ARG A 121 4.61 -10.51 -0.46
C ARG A 121 4.89 -9.02 -0.59
N VAL A 122 5.30 -8.60 -1.77
CA VAL A 122 5.57 -7.19 -2.08
C VAL A 122 4.54 -6.69 -3.08
N PHE A 123 3.75 -5.74 -2.65
CA PHE A 123 2.78 -5.03 -3.47
C PHE A 123 3.43 -3.73 -3.94
N THR A 124 3.56 -3.56 -5.23
CA THR A 124 4.19 -2.38 -5.84
C THR A 124 3.36 -1.85 -6.97
N ASP A 125 3.54 -0.59 -7.29
CA ASP A 125 2.98 0.03 -8.49
C ASP A 125 4.03 0.13 -9.60
N ASN A 126 3.56 0.04 -10.85
CA ASN A 126 4.34 0.46 -12.00
C ASN A 126 4.17 1.97 -12.25
N GLU A 127 4.83 2.50 -13.27
CA GLU A 127 4.74 3.93 -13.63
C GLU A 127 3.33 4.36 -14.08
N GLU A 128 2.52 3.41 -14.55
CA GLU A 128 1.12 3.61 -14.89
C GLU A 128 0.19 3.50 -13.66
N LEU A 129 0.76 3.32 -12.47
CA LEU A 129 0.07 3.13 -11.20
C LEU A 129 -0.84 1.89 -11.17
N GLN A 130 -0.46 0.87 -11.91
CA GLN A 130 -1.07 -0.46 -11.83
C GLN A 130 -0.35 -1.27 -10.77
N GLY A 131 -1.12 -1.78 -9.82
CA GLY A 131 -0.58 -2.61 -8.74
C GLY A 131 -0.16 -4.00 -9.22
N ASN A 132 0.93 -4.48 -8.68
CA ASN A 132 1.45 -5.82 -8.89
C ASN A 132 1.88 -6.44 -7.57
N VAL A 133 1.72 -7.74 -7.45
CA VAL A 133 2.13 -8.51 -6.27
C VAL A 133 3.23 -9.48 -6.67
N LYS A 134 4.33 -9.45 -5.94
CA LYS A 134 5.46 -10.36 -6.13
C LYS A 134 5.81 -11.03 -4.80
N GLN A 135 6.11 -12.30 -4.84
CA GLN A 135 6.74 -12.98 -3.72
C GLN A 135 8.25 -12.92 -3.90
N ILE A 136 8.94 -12.45 -2.89
CA ILE A 136 10.39 -12.37 -2.87
C ILE A 136 10.94 -13.03 -1.60
N LYS A 137 12.18 -13.53 -1.68
CA LYS A 137 12.93 -13.97 -0.51
C LYS A 137 13.81 -12.83 -0.01
N VAL A 138 13.77 -12.63 1.30
CA VAL A 138 14.64 -11.67 1.97
C VAL A 138 16.09 -12.11 1.80
N ASN A 139 16.94 -11.22 1.33
CA ASN A 139 18.35 -11.50 1.11
C ASN A 139 19.15 -11.55 2.43
N LYS A 140 20.39 -12.05 2.37
CA LYS A 140 21.27 -12.16 3.54
C LYS A 140 21.57 -10.81 4.21
N LYS A 141 21.46 -9.71 3.47
CA LYS A 141 21.70 -8.36 3.99
C LYS A 141 20.44 -7.73 4.58
N GLN A 142 19.28 -8.40 4.50
CA GLN A 142 17.98 -7.89 4.93
C GLN A 142 17.66 -6.51 4.32
N GLU A 143 18.05 -6.30 3.06
CA GLU A 143 17.84 -5.06 2.33
C GLU A 143 17.00 -5.31 1.08
N LEU A 144 16.15 -4.35 0.78
CA LEU A 144 15.32 -4.36 -0.42
C LEU A 144 15.46 -3.04 -1.17
N GLN A 145 15.69 -3.13 -2.47
CA GLN A 145 15.63 -1.97 -3.36
C GLN A 145 14.23 -1.82 -3.91
N LEU A 146 13.68 -0.62 -3.80
CA LEU A 146 12.32 -0.28 -4.18
C LEU A 146 12.30 0.95 -5.05
N ALA A 147 11.32 1.01 -5.95
CA ALA A 147 10.97 2.22 -6.68
C ALA A 147 9.47 2.49 -6.44
N ILE A 148 9.15 3.65 -5.89
CA ILE A 148 7.78 4.06 -5.63
C ILE A 148 7.46 5.20 -6.60
N PRO A 149 6.60 5.00 -7.60
CA PRO A 149 6.27 6.04 -8.56
C PRO A 149 5.51 7.20 -7.90
N CYS A 150 5.39 8.31 -8.62
CA CYS A 150 4.56 9.45 -8.20
C CYS A 150 3.15 8.98 -7.84
N ASN A 151 2.63 9.38 -6.69
CA ASN A 151 1.33 8.95 -6.17
C ASN A 151 1.15 7.43 -6.02
N GLY A 152 2.25 6.70 -6.03
CA GLY A 152 2.28 5.26 -5.83
C GLY A 152 2.57 4.90 -4.38
N GLY A 153 2.43 3.61 -4.10
CA GLY A 153 2.68 3.02 -2.80
C GLY A 153 3.46 1.72 -2.86
N ILE A 154 3.83 1.24 -1.70
CA ILE A 154 4.41 -0.07 -1.50
C ILE A 154 3.85 -0.69 -0.23
N LEU A 155 3.65 -2.00 -0.29
CA LEU A 155 3.35 -2.83 0.86
C LEU A 155 4.22 -4.06 0.85
N ILE A 156 4.77 -4.42 2.00
CA ILE A 156 5.51 -5.67 2.20
C ILE A 156 4.86 -6.38 3.38
N VAL A 157 4.45 -7.59 3.18
CA VAL A 157 3.75 -8.42 4.17
C VAL A 157 4.36 -9.81 4.18
N GLU A 158 4.57 -10.34 5.35
CA GLU A 158 4.98 -11.71 5.58
C GLU A 158 3.88 -12.72 5.24
#